data_5a6d5c0d3cf3d5fbb9e7b690f975c115
#
_entry.id   5a6d5c0d3cf3d5fbb9e7b690f975c115
#
_cell.length_a   1.000
_cell.length_b   1.000
_cell.length_c   1.000
_cell.angle_alpha   90.00
_cell.angle_beta   90.00
_cell.angle_gamma   90.00
#
_symmetry.space_group_name_H-M   'P 1'
#
loop_
_entity.id
_entity.type
_entity.pdbx_description
1 polymer ?
#
loop_
_entity_poly.entity_id
_entity_poly.type
_entity_poly.pdbx_seq_one_letter_code
_entity_poly.pdbx_strand_id
1 'polypeptide(L)'
;MINQFQDQIPQPLVGIGHSMGGMQLAHLSLMHPSLFEGLILLDPVIQRENPGRKFAQASTYRRDLWASREQAAAKFKSNPFYRAWDPRVFERWIQYGLRDLPTPLHPNTDDIGPSAVTLTTTKAQELFYFVRPSYVDERSGLPRGNPEKEMHPDDHDADYPFYRPESAWMFRRLPHLKPPILYLFGERSDLSSPAARQEKVATTGTGLGGSGGAARGLVEEVVLPCGHMVPMELVRESAEASAAFIDKRLSDWESRVSTFRRAWERVPHQERLSVDQQWERHINGSSKGSKL
;
A
#
# COMPACT_ATOMS: atom_id res chain seq x y z
N MET A 1 -3.30 -10.83 -11.34
CA MET A 1 -1.82 -10.88 -11.43
C MET A 1 -1.25 -11.93 -10.47
N ILE A 2 -1.38 -11.84 -9.14
CA ILE A 2 -0.80 -12.82 -8.19
C ILE A 2 -1.25 -14.26 -8.49
N ASN A 3 -2.55 -14.50 -8.68
CA ASN A 3 -3.05 -15.84 -9.01
C ASN A 3 -2.57 -16.35 -10.36
N GLN A 4 -2.29 -15.46 -11.32
CA GLN A 4 -1.81 -15.82 -12.66
C GLN A 4 -0.34 -16.23 -12.66
N PHE A 5 0.46 -15.69 -11.72
CA PHE A 5 1.91 -15.90 -11.62
C PHE A 5 2.31 -16.64 -10.34
N GLN A 6 1.37 -17.36 -9.72
CA GLN A 6 1.58 -18.01 -8.43
C GLN A 6 2.76 -18.98 -8.43
N ASP A 7 2.96 -19.70 -9.51
CA ASP A 7 4.09 -20.61 -9.75
C ASP A 7 5.44 -19.90 -9.92
N GLN A 8 5.41 -18.60 -10.25
CA GLN A 8 6.60 -17.76 -10.41
C GLN A 8 6.89 -16.89 -9.18
N ILE A 9 6.02 -16.93 -8.17
CA ILE A 9 6.16 -16.15 -6.92
C ILE A 9 6.46 -17.13 -5.78
N PRO A 10 7.74 -17.40 -5.49
CA PRO A 10 8.12 -18.34 -4.45
C PRO A 10 7.77 -17.81 -3.05
N GLN A 11 7.49 -18.73 -2.14
CA GLN A 11 7.35 -18.44 -0.72
C GLN A 11 8.73 -18.52 -0.02
N PRO A 12 8.99 -17.74 1.02
CA PRO A 12 8.09 -16.77 1.68
C PRO A 12 7.95 -15.46 0.90
N LEU A 13 6.79 -14.82 0.98
CA LEU A 13 6.51 -13.55 0.32
C LEU A 13 6.33 -12.43 1.37
N VAL A 14 7.10 -11.36 1.24
CA VAL A 14 6.95 -10.14 2.05
C VAL A 14 6.49 -9.00 1.14
N GLY A 15 5.46 -8.28 1.56
CA GLY A 15 4.95 -7.13 0.82
C GLY A 15 5.54 -5.83 1.34
N ILE A 16 6.10 -5.00 0.45
CA ILE A 16 6.61 -3.66 0.77
C ILE A 16 5.83 -2.65 -0.05
N GLY A 17 5.15 -1.71 0.61
CA GLY A 17 4.32 -0.71 -0.08
C GLY A 17 4.38 0.66 0.56
N HIS A 18 4.58 1.68 -0.30
CA HIS A 18 4.56 3.08 0.09
C HIS A 18 3.21 3.71 -0.26
N SER A 19 2.70 4.56 0.62
CA SER A 19 1.53 5.39 0.34
C SER A 19 0.30 4.55 -0.06
N MET A 20 -0.26 4.78 -1.23
CA MET A 20 -1.35 3.99 -1.82
C MET A 20 -0.98 2.51 -2.02
N GLY A 21 0.28 2.22 -2.38
CA GLY A 21 0.77 0.85 -2.51
C GLY A 21 0.70 0.07 -1.20
N GLY A 22 0.97 0.73 -0.07
CA GLY A 22 0.79 0.14 1.26
C GLY A 22 -0.67 -0.23 1.55
N MET A 23 -1.61 0.66 1.21
CA MET A 23 -3.04 0.38 1.33
C MET A 23 -3.47 -0.81 0.44
N GLN A 24 -2.98 -0.86 -0.80
CA GLN A 24 -3.31 -1.94 -1.74
C GLN A 24 -2.79 -3.30 -1.26
N LEU A 25 -1.57 -3.36 -0.69
CA LEU A 25 -1.03 -4.59 -0.11
C LEU A 25 -1.82 -5.04 1.13
N ALA A 26 -2.19 -4.11 2.01
CA ALA A 26 -3.05 -4.40 3.14
C ALA A 26 -4.41 -4.96 2.69
N HIS A 27 -5.02 -4.38 1.65
CA HIS A 27 -6.24 -4.90 1.06
C HIS A 27 -6.06 -6.30 0.44
N LEU A 28 -4.98 -6.51 -0.31
CA LEU A 28 -4.66 -7.81 -0.89
C LEU A 28 -4.50 -8.90 0.19
N SER A 29 -3.91 -8.56 1.34
CA SER A 29 -3.75 -9.50 2.44
C SER A 29 -5.07 -9.89 3.12
N LEU A 30 -6.12 -9.07 3.03
CA LEU A 30 -7.47 -9.46 3.45
C LEU A 30 -8.12 -10.45 2.49
N MET A 31 -7.83 -10.32 1.19
CA MET A 31 -8.33 -11.27 0.17
C MET A 31 -7.59 -12.61 0.24
N HIS A 32 -6.31 -12.59 0.61
CA HIS A 32 -5.43 -13.76 0.70
C HIS A 32 -4.65 -13.74 2.03
N PRO A 33 -5.26 -14.14 3.15
CA PRO A 33 -4.67 -13.97 4.48
C PRO A 33 -3.35 -14.74 4.75
N SER A 34 -3.05 -15.72 3.93
CA SER A 34 -1.81 -16.53 4.03
C SER A 34 -0.79 -16.20 2.93
N LEU A 35 -1.03 -15.15 2.14
CA LEU A 35 -0.14 -14.77 1.03
C LEU A 35 1.18 -14.21 1.51
N PHE A 36 1.13 -13.34 2.53
CA PHE A 36 2.30 -12.63 3.02
C PHE A 36 2.76 -13.12 4.39
N GLU A 37 4.05 -13.34 4.52
CA GLU A 37 4.71 -13.60 5.81
C GLU A 37 4.94 -12.32 6.63
N GLY A 38 4.82 -11.17 6.00
CA GLY A 38 4.85 -9.85 6.61
C GLY A 38 4.54 -8.74 5.61
N LEU A 39 4.12 -7.60 6.13
CA LEU A 39 3.90 -6.38 5.36
C LEU A 39 4.72 -5.23 5.95
N ILE A 40 5.40 -4.48 5.08
CA ILE A 40 6.09 -3.24 5.41
C ILE A 40 5.32 -2.11 4.74
N LEU A 41 4.68 -1.27 5.52
CA LEU A 41 3.78 -0.21 5.08
C LEU A 41 4.43 1.15 5.36
N LEU A 42 5.03 1.73 4.32
CA LEU A 42 5.70 3.02 4.40
C LEU A 42 4.66 4.13 4.23
N ASP A 43 4.38 4.82 5.29
CA ASP A 43 3.42 5.94 5.38
C ASP A 43 2.12 5.72 4.58
N PRO A 44 1.39 4.62 4.87
CA PRO A 44 0.30 4.15 4.02
C PRO A 44 -0.89 5.11 4.05
N VAL A 45 -1.55 5.29 2.90
CA VAL A 45 -2.81 6.05 2.76
C VAL A 45 -3.98 5.20 3.28
N ILE A 46 -3.99 4.99 4.59
CA ILE A 46 -5.06 4.32 5.33
C ILE A 46 -5.54 5.31 6.38
N GLN A 47 -6.64 6.00 6.12
CA GLN A 47 -7.13 7.13 6.90
C GLN A 47 -8.64 6.99 7.13
N ARG A 48 -9.18 7.66 8.16
CA ARG A 48 -10.64 7.74 8.38
C ARG A 48 -11.33 8.53 7.27
N GLU A 49 -10.66 9.56 6.76
CA GLU A 49 -11.13 10.43 5.70
C GLU A 49 -10.19 10.37 4.51
N ASN A 50 -10.68 10.78 3.35
CA ASN A 50 -9.88 10.81 2.13
C ASN A 50 -8.94 12.03 2.11
N PRO A 51 -7.60 11.86 2.13
CA PRO A 51 -6.67 12.98 2.04
C PRO A 51 -6.44 13.47 0.60
N GLY A 52 -7.01 12.80 -0.39
CA GLY A 52 -6.65 12.95 -1.81
C GLY A 52 -6.95 14.33 -2.40
N ARG A 53 -7.98 15.05 -1.90
CA ARG A 53 -8.37 16.36 -2.46
C ARG A 53 -7.26 17.41 -2.38
N LYS A 54 -6.54 17.47 -1.27
CA LYS A 54 -5.39 18.38 -1.09
C LYS A 54 -4.27 18.07 -2.10
N PHE A 55 -3.96 16.81 -2.30
CA PHE A 55 -2.93 16.39 -3.26
C PHE A 55 -3.39 16.61 -4.71
N ALA A 56 -4.64 16.32 -5.02
CA ALA A 56 -5.23 16.59 -6.33
C ALA A 56 -5.17 18.07 -6.70
N GLN A 57 -5.47 18.97 -5.76
CA GLN A 57 -5.37 20.41 -5.97
C GLN A 57 -3.94 20.82 -6.35
N ALA A 58 -2.93 20.37 -5.61
CA ALA A 58 -1.53 20.66 -5.89
C ALA A 58 -1.10 20.16 -7.28
N SER A 59 -1.51 18.93 -7.66
CA SER A 59 -1.17 18.32 -8.95
C SER A 59 -1.90 18.97 -10.12
N THR A 60 -3.13 19.44 -9.93
CA THR A 60 -3.93 20.13 -10.97
C THR A 60 -3.19 21.34 -11.52
N TYR A 61 -2.61 22.14 -10.64
CA TYR A 61 -2.00 23.42 -11.00
C TYR A 61 -0.48 23.34 -11.18
N ARG A 62 0.14 22.19 -10.98
CA ARG A 62 1.56 22.08 -11.18
C ARG A 62 1.94 22.14 -12.66
N ARG A 63 3.12 22.73 -12.94
CA ARG A 63 3.71 22.72 -14.27
C ARG A 63 4.11 21.29 -14.67
N ASP A 64 3.90 20.93 -15.93
CA ASP A 64 4.21 19.63 -16.51
C ASP A 64 4.92 19.71 -17.88
N LEU A 65 5.40 20.89 -18.27
CA LEU A 65 6.05 21.14 -19.55
C LEU A 65 7.27 22.07 -19.38
N TRP A 66 8.41 21.65 -19.88
CA TRP A 66 9.68 22.38 -19.80
C TRP A 66 10.40 22.34 -21.15
N ALA A 67 11.19 23.41 -21.46
CA ALA A 67 11.95 23.50 -22.70
C ALA A 67 13.12 22.51 -22.76
N SER A 68 13.60 22.01 -21.61
CA SER A 68 14.59 20.94 -21.55
C SER A 68 14.54 20.19 -20.23
N ARG A 69 15.22 19.06 -20.18
CA ARG A 69 15.39 18.22 -18.97
C ARG A 69 16.17 18.96 -17.89
N GLU A 70 17.16 19.76 -18.28
CA GLU A 70 17.97 20.59 -17.36
C GLU A 70 17.12 21.68 -16.71
N GLN A 71 16.23 22.33 -17.50
CA GLN A 71 15.29 23.31 -16.97
C GLN A 71 14.32 22.68 -15.98
N ALA A 72 13.80 21.50 -16.28
CA ALA A 72 12.93 20.74 -15.39
C ALA A 72 13.67 20.39 -14.08
N ALA A 73 14.90 19.88 -14.19
CA ALA A 73 15.74 19.53 -13.04
C ALA A 73 16.03 20.74 -12.14
N ALA A 74 16.38 21.88 -12.72
CA ALA A 74 16.61 23.12 -11.97
C ALA A 74 15.35 23.55 -11.22
N LYS A 75 14.18 23.44 -11.88
CA LYS A 75 12.89 23.79 -11.26
C LYS A 75 12.51 22.85 -10.14
N PHE A 76 12.70 21.54 -10.29
CA PHE A 76 12.49 20.57 -9.21
C PHE A 76 13.45 20.82 -8.04
N LYS A 77 14.74 21.04 -8.30
CA LYS A 77 15.73 21.37 -7.27
C LYS A 77 15.39 22.61 -6.46
N SER A 78 14.70 23.59 -7.03
CA SER A 78 14.27 24.79 -6.31
C SER A 78 13.09 24.54 -5.35
N ASN A 79 12.36 23.43 -5.51
CA ASN A 79 11.21 23.08 -4.69
C ASN A 79 11.66 22.31 -3.43
N PRO A 80 11.27 22.76 -2.21
CA PRO A 80 11.61 22.08 -0.96
C PRO A 80 11.21 20.60 -0.91
N PHE A 81 10.10 20.22 -1.52
CA PHE A 81 9.64 18.85 -1.61
C PHE A 81 10.68 17.92 -2.25
N TYR A 82 11.22 18.28 -3.42
CA TYR A 82 12.23 17.48 -4.10
C TYR A 82 13.63 17.63 -3.50
N ARG A 83 13.93 18.74 -2.83
CA ARG A 83 15.21 18.93 -2.11
C ARG A 83 15.39 18.00 -0.92
N ALA A 84 14.29 17.53 -0.34
CA ALA A 84 14.32 16.58 0.76
C ALA A 84 14.70 15.16 0.32
N TRP A 85 14.64 14.86 -0.99
CA TRP A 85 14.93 13.53 -1.50
C TRP A 85 16.42 13.22 -1.50
N ASP A 86 16.76 11.95 -1.29
CA ASP A 86 18.12 11.45 -1.50
C ASP A 86 18.60 11.82 -2.92
N PRO A 87 19.82 12.34 -3.09
CA PRO A 87 20.33 12.77 -4.41
C PRO A 87 20.24 11.67 -5.47
N ARG A 88 20.47 10.40 -5.10
CA ARG A 88 20.38 9.25 -6.00
C ARG A 88 18.96 9.03 -6.52
N VAL A 89 17.96 9.23 -5.65
CA VAL A 89 16.54 9.13 -6.02
C VAL A 89 16.14 10.30 -6.92
N PHE A 90 16.61 11.51 -6.59
CA PHE A 90 16.36 12.69 -7.42
C PHE A 90 16.94 12.53 -8.83
N GLU A 91 18.16 12.02 -8.98
CA GLU A 91 18.77 11.72 -10.30
C GLU A 91 17.92 10.74 -11.11
N ARG A 92 17.43 9.67 -10.48
CA ARG A 92 16.53 8.71 -11.13
C ARG A 92 15.18 9.32 -11.50
N TRP A 93 14.66 10.22 -10.67
CA TRP A 93 13.46 10.99 -11.02
C TRP A 93 13.67 11.84 -12.27
N ILE A 94 14.77 12.57 -12.39
CA ILE A 94 15.07 13.35 -13.58
C ILE A 94 15.25 12.46 -14.81
N GLN A 95 15.84 11.30 -14.66
CA GLN A 95 16.08 10.36 -15.75
C GLN A 95 14.79 9.72 -16.26
N TYR A 96 13.92 9.23 -15.37
CA TYR A 96 12.78 8.37 -15.72
C TYR A 96 11.42 9.02 -15.49
N GLY A 97 11.31 10.01 -14.63
CA GLY A 97 10.10 10.75 -14.34
C GLY A 97 9.74 11.77 -15.42
N LEU A 98 10.66 12.03 -16.35
CA LEU A 98 10.50 12.90 -17.51
C LEU A 98 10.64 12.11 -18.81
N ARG A 99 9.86 12.48 -19.81
CA ARG A 99 9.97 11.95 -21.19
C ARG A 99 10.01 13.08 -22.19
N ASP A 100 10.65 12.80 -23.31
CA ASP A 100 10.80 13.76 -24.41
C ASP A 100 9.48 13.94 -25.17
N LEU A 101 9.31 15.10 -25.79
CA LEU A 101 8.21 15.40 -26.71
C LEU A 101 8.58 14.99 -28.15
N PRO A 102 7.57 14.74 -29.03
CA PRO A 102 6.13 14.90 -28.84
C PRO A 102 5.46 13.75 -28.10
N THR A 103 4.29 14.01 -27.53
CA THR A 103 3.41 13.00 -26.92
C THR A 103 1.97 13.22 -27.38
N PRO A 104 1.04 12.26 -27.20
CA PRO A 104 -0.35 12.47 -27.56
C PRO A 104 -1.02 13.69 -26.88
N LEU A 105 -0.55 14.08 -25.68
CA LEU A 105 -1.04 15.27 -24.98
C LEU A 105 -0.36 16.57 -25.45
N HIS A 106 0.84 16.47 -25.97
CA HIS A 106 1.66 17.59 -26.44
C HIS A 106 2.24 17.23 -27.81
N PRO A 107 1.40 17.24 -28.87
CA PRO A 107 1.83 16.80 -30.22
C PRO A 107 2.76 17.79 -30.93
N ASN A 108 2.70 19.07 -30.56
CA ASN A 108 3.51 20.13 -31.16
C ASN A 108 4.60 20.60 -30.19
N THR A 109 5.78 20.81 -30.71
CA THR A 109 6.97 21.28 -29.96
C THR A 109 7.46 22.66 -30.43
N ASP A 110 6.82 23.24 -31.45
CA ASP A 110 7.29 24.43 -32.14
C ASP A 110 7.49 25.64 -31.21
N ASP A 111 6.58 25.82 -30.26
CA ASP A 111 6.61 26.93 -29.29
C ASP A 111 7.52 26.68 -28.08
N ILE A 112 8.04 25.45 -27.90
CA ILE A 112 8.73 25.07 -26.64
C ILE A 112 10.19 24.71 -26.90
N GLY A 113 10.47 24.13 -28.06
CA GLY A 113 11.80 23.75 -28.52
C GLY A 113 12.02 22.25 -28.66
N PRO A 114 13.08 21.86 -29.41
CA PRO A 114 13.31 20.47 -29.82
C PRO A 114 13.72 19.54 -28.66
N SER A 115 14.17 20.07 -27.54
CA SER A 115 14.57 19.30 -26.35
C SER A 115 13.52 19.32 -25.25
N ALA A 116 12.29 19.71 -25.57
CA ALA A 116 11.20 19.85 -24.61
C ALA A 116 10.81 18.50 -23.98
N VAL A 117 10.47 18.55 -22.69
CA VAL A 117 10.11 17.39 -21.89
C VAL A 117 8.81 17.61 -21.12
N THR A 118 8.13 16.51 -20.86
CA THR A 118 6.95 16.45 -19.98
C THR A 118 7.09 15.34 -18.96
N LEU A 119 6.11 15.21 -18.05
CA LEU A 119 6.07 14.12 -17.08
C LEU A 119 5.80 12.77 -17.76
N THR A 120 6.51 11.73 -17.36
CA THR A 120 6.25 10.34 -17.80
C THR A 120 4.86 9.89 -17.37
N THR A 121 4.49 10.10 -16.09
CA THR A 121 3.11 9.97 -15.60
C THR A 121 2.41 11.31 -15.78
N THR A 122 1.35 11.33 -16.54
CA THR A 122 0.61 12.57 -16.81
C THR A 122 -0.10 13.09 -15.55
N LYS A 123 -0.35 14.40 -15.49
CA LYS A 123 -1.16 14.98 -14.40
C LYS A 123 -2.53 14.31 -14.27
N ALA A 124 -3.18 14.02 -15.37
CA ALA A 124 -4.48 13.35 -15.36
C ALA A 124 -4.42 11.97 -14.68
N GLN A 125 -3.41 11.15 -15.00
CA GLN A 125 -3.22 9.85 -14.35
C GLN A 125 -2.98 10.00 -12.85
N GLU A 126 -2.17 10.99 -12.44
CA GLU A 126 -1.90 11.27 -11.03
C GLU A 126 -3.16 11.75 -10.30
N LEU A 127 -3.94 12.64 -10.91
CA LEU A 127 -5.18 13.17 -10.34
C LEU A 127 -6.21 12.06 -10.07
N PHE A 128 -6.41 11.15 -11.02
CA PHE A 128 -7.30 10.00 -10.84
C PHE A 128 -6.82 9.02 -9.76
N TYR A 129 -5.54 9.06 -9.44
CA TYR A 129 -5.00 8.28 -8.34
C TYR A 129 -5.38 8.87 -6.97
N PHE A 130 -5.50 10.19 -6.86
CA PHE A 130 -5.87 10.87 -5.62
C PHE A 130 -7.38 10.90 -5.39
N VAL A 131 -8.15 11.25 -6.40
CA VAL A 131 -9.61 11.35 -6.33
C VAL A 131 -10.25 11.02 -7.67
N ARG A 132 -11.49 10.54 -7.64
CA ARG A 132 -12.33 10.34 -8.81
C ARG A 132 -13.48 11.33 -8.79
N PRO A 133 -13.88 11.90 -9.95
CA PRO A 133 -15.03 12.80 -10.03
C PRO A 133 -16.34 12.03 -9.84
N SER A 134 -17.32 12.68 -9.17
CA SER A 134 -18.67 12.16 -8.96
C SER A 134 -19.76 13.10 -9.49
N TYR A 135 -19.38 14.09 -10.31
CA TYR A 135 -20.29 15.06 -10.91
C TYR A 135 -20.67 14.69 -12.34
N VAL A 136 -21.74 15.29 -12.82
CA VAL A 136 -22.16 15.22 -14.23
C VAL A 136 -21.33 16.20 -15.04
N ASP A 137 -20.78 15.74 -16.15
CA ASP A 137 -20.05 16.59 -17.10
C ASP A 137 -21.02 17.52 -17.82
N GLU A 138 -20.81 18.81 -17.70
CA GLU A 138 -21.70 19.85 -18.27
C GLU A 138 -21.81 19.83 -19.79
N ARG A 139 -20.78 19.32 -20.48
CA ARG A 139 -20.75 19.27 -21.95
C ARG A 139 -21.45 18.06 -22.50
N SER A 140 -21.23 16.90 -21.89
CA SER A 140 -21.76 15.62 -22.37
C SER A 140 -23.06 15.20 -21.68
N GLY A 141 -23.40 15.79 -20.53
CA GLY A 141 -24.50 15.34 -19.70
C GLY A 141 -24.31 13.97 -19.07
N LEU A 142 -23.11 13.39 -19.14
CA LEU A 142 -22.80 12.07 -18.64
C LEU A 142 -22.12 12.11 -17.26
N PRO A 143 -22.39 11.14 -16.38
CA PRO A 143 -21.67 11.00 -15.13
C PRO A 143 -20.17 10.76 -15.37
N ARG A 144 -19.33 11.49 -14.63
CA ARG A 144 -17.86 11.36 -14.69
C ARG A 144 -17.31 10.26 -13.78
N GLY A 145 -18.13 9.52 -13.07
CA GLY A 145 -17.77 8.43 -12.18
C GLY A 145 -19.00 7.63 -11.80
N ASN A 146 -18.81 6.59 -11.00
CA ASN A 146 -19.89 5.75 -10.52
C ASN A 146 -19.74 5.51 -9.00
N PRO A 147 -19.96 6.53 -8.17
CA PRO A 147 -19.82 6.43 -6.72
C PRO A 147 -20.77 5.38 -6.12
N GLU A 148 -21.96 5.20 -6.66
CA GLU A 148 -22.96 4.26 -6.17
C GLU A 148 -22.47 2.80 -6.18
N LYS A 149 -21.60 2.43 -7.14
CA LYS A 149 -20.99 1.11 -7.20
C LYS A 149 -19.72 0.95 -6.37
N GLU A 150 -19.08 2.05 -6.03
CA GLU A 150 -17.73 2.04 -5.46
C GLU A 150 -17.71 2.49 -4.00
N MET A 151 -18.76 3.14 -3.52
CA MET A 151 -18.84 3.69 -2.16
C MET A 151 -19.94 3.00 -1.34
N HIS A 152 -19.74 2.98 -0.03
CA HIS A 152 -20.83 2.65 0.88
C HIS A 152 -21.87 3.79 0.84
N PRO A 153 -23.18 3.51 0.94
CA PRO A 153 -24.20 4.55 0.93
C PRO A 153 -23.98 5.67 1.93
N ASP A 154 -23.47 5.37 3.11
CA ASP A 154 -23.20 6.36 4.16
C ASP A 154 -21.97 7.25 3.87
N ASP A 155 -21.14 6.89 2.89
CA ASP A 155 -19.94 7.64 2.51
C ASP A 155 -20.16 8.54 1.27
N HIS A 156 -21.37 8.53 0.67
CA HIS A 156 -21.65 9.18 -0.64
C HIS A 156 -21.45 10.69 -0.66
N ASP A 157 -21.76 11.38 0.43
CA ASP A 157 -21.80 12.85 0.43
C ASP A 157 -20.56 13.52 1.01
N ALA A 158 -19.71 12.75 1.69
CA ALA A 158 -18.58 13.31 2.44
C ALA A 158 -17.52 14.02 1.57
N ASP A 159 -17.34 13.56 0.33
CA ASP A 159 -16.27 14.03 -0.57
C ASP A 159 -16.77 14.69 -1.85
N TYR A 160 -18.09 14.88 -2.05
CA TYR A 160 -18.62 15.52 -3.25
C TYR A 160 -17.89 16.85 -3.56
N PRO A 161 -17.52 17.16 -4.80
CA PRO A 161 -17.79 16.49 -6.09
C PRO A 161 -16.77 15.40 -6.48
N PHE A 162 -16.05 14.87 -5.53
CA PHE A 162 -15.08 13.79 -5.74
C PHE A 162 -15.34 12.64 -4.78
N TYR A 163 -14.71 11.50 -5.01
CA TYR A 163 -14.75 10.37 -4.10
C TYR A 163 -13.44 9.54 -4.16
N ARG A 164 -13.11 8.89 -3.06
CA ARG A 164 -12.02 7.92 -2.91
C ARG A 164 -12.23 7.07 -1.65
N PRO A 165 -13.08 6.04 -1.67
CA PRO A 165 -13.51 5.32 -0.48
C PRO A 165 -12.43 4.37 0.09
N GLU A 166 -11.44 3.97 -0.71
CA GLU A 166 -10.54 2.87 -0.37
C GLU A 166 -9.73 3.13 0.89
N SER A 167 -9.35 4.37 1.17
CA SER A 167 -8.59 4.76 2.36
C SER A 167 -9.40 4.53 3.64
N ALA A 168 -10.60 5.07 3.72
CA ALA A 168 -11.51 4.94 4.86
C ALA A 168 -12.01 3.50 5.02
N TRP A 169 -12.32 2.87 3.91
CA TRP A 169 -12.73 1.48 3.86
C TRP A 169 -11.64 0.54 4.40
N MET A 170 -10.38 0.76 4.03
CA MET A 170 -9.26 -0.02 4.54
C MET A 170 -8.99 0.27 6.02
N PHE A 171 -9.15 1.51 6.46
CA PHE A 171 -9.01 1.87 7.87
C PHE A 171 -9.96 1.05 8.76
N ARG A 172 -11.24 0.95 8.37
CA ARG A 172 -12.25 0.13 9.08
C ARG A 172 -11.91 -1.37 9.13
N ARG A 173 -11.04 -1.85 8.25
CA ARG A 173 -10.62 -3.26 8.14
C ARG A 173 -9.26 -3.59 8.76
N LEU A 174 -8.53 -2.60 9.26
CA LEU A 174 -7.27 -2.81 9.97
C LEU A 174 -7.35 -3.89 11.07
N PRO A 175 -8.45 -4.00 11.86
CA PRO A 175 -8.57 -5.04 12.87
C PRO A 175 -8.40 -6.48 12.34
N HIS A 176 -8.74 -6.72 11.09
CA HIS A 176 -8.76 -8.06 10.50
C HIS A 176 -7.46 -8.45 9.76
N LEU A 177 -6.44 -7.59 9.78
CA LEU A 177 -5.16 -7.89 9.15
C LEU A 177 -4.43 -9.01 9.90
N LYS A 178 -4.10 -10.08 9.17
CA LYS A 178 -3.48 -11.29 9.71
C LYS A 178 -1.94 -11.29 9.62
N PRO A 179 -1.30 -10.80 8.53
CA PRO A 179 0.15 -10.76 8.47
C PRO A 179 0.74 -9.87 9.57
N PRO A 180 1.94 -10.18 10.08
CA PRO A 180 2.74 -9.24 10.84
C PRO A 180 3.00 -7.96 10.03
N ILE A 181 2.97 -6.80 10.68
CA ILE A 181 3.09 -5.50 10.01
C ILE A 181 4.17 -4.65 10.66
N LEU A 182 5.06 -4.10 9.83
CA LEU A 182 5.90 -2.97 10.18
C LEU A 182 5.35 -1.71 9.51
N TYR A 183 5.00 -0.72 10.31
CA TYR A 183 4.74 0.63 9.85
C TYR A 183 6.02 1.46 9.88
N LEU A 184 6.37 2.09 8.76
CA LEU A 184 7.42 3.11 8.67
C LEU A 184 6.75 4.46 8.42
N PHE A 185 6.67 5.32 9.41
CA PHE A 185 6.01 6.61 9.31
C PHE A 185 6.99 7.76 9.14
N GLY A 186 6.62 8.76 8.33
CA GLY A 186 7.30 10.05 8.30
C GLY A 186 6.81 10.93 9.47
N GLU A 187 7.72 11.41 10.31
CA GLU A 187 7.41 12.28 11.45
C GLU A 187 6.68 13.56 11.03
N ARG A 188 7.07 14.13 9.89
CA ARG A 188 6.51 15.36 9.32
C ARG A 188 5.47 15.12 8.24
N SER A 189 4.98 13.89 8.11
CA SER A 189 3.94 13.56 7.14
C SER A 189 2.57 14.07 7.58
N ASP A 190 1.88 14.76 6.69
CA ASP A 190 0.48 15.17 6.90
C ASP A 190 -0.48 13.98 7.09
N LEU A 191 -0.06 12.77 6.65
CA LEU A 191 -0.85 11.53 6.77
C LEU A 191 -0.62 10.79 8.09
N SER A 192 0.36 11.19 8.88
CA SER A 192 0.87 10.42 10.01
C SER A 192 1.07 11.27 11.26
N SER A 193 0.05 12.03 11.66
CA SER A 193 0.07 12.69 12.98
C SER A 193 0.27 11.66 14.10
N PRO A 194 0.83 12.04 15.26
CA PRO A 194 1.05 11.12 16.38
C PRO A 194 -0.23 10.33 16.76
N ALA A 195 -1.38 11.00 16.80
CA ALA A 195 -2.66 10.35 17.08
C ALA A 195 -3.07 9.34 16.00
N ALA A 196 -2.90 9.71 14.72
CA ALA A 196 -3.22 8.81 13.60
C ALA A 196 -2.30 7.58 13.54
N ARG A 197 -1.01 7.72 13.87
CA ARG A 197 -0.07 6.59 13.99
C ARG A 197 -0.49 5.65 15.11
N GLN A 198 -0.68 6.22 16.31
CA GLN A 198 -1.11 5.45 17.48
C GLN A 198 -2.39 4.67 17.21
N GLU A 199 -3.38 5.31 16.59
CA GLU A 199 -4.65 4.66 16.25
C GLU A 199 -4.46 3.50 15.27
N LYS A 200 -3.68 3.68 14.20
CA LYS A 200 -3.37 2.62 13.22
C LYS A 200 -2.72 1.41 13.91
N VAL A 201 -1.66 1.66 14.69
CA VAL A 201 -0.92 0.60 15.40
C VAL A 201 -1.82 -0.12 16.40
N ALA A 202 -2.58 0.63 17.19
CA ALA A 202 -3.47 0.07 18.22
C ALA A 202 -4.63 -0.75 17.62
N THR A 203 -5.09 -0.39 16.42
CA THR A 203 -6.27 -1.03 15.78
C THR A 203 -5.88 -2.25 14.96
N THR A 204 -4.70 -2.23 14.35
CA THR A 204 -4.29 -3.25 13.38
C THR A 204 -4.19 -4.63 14.02
N GLY A 205 -4.88 -5.62 13.40
CA GLY A 205 -4.82 -7.03 13.78
C GLY A 205 -5.61 -7.40 15.05
N THR A 206 -6.37 -6.50 15.64
CA THR A 206 -7.03 -6.72 16.94
C THR A 206 -8.40 -7.40 16.86
N GLY A 207 -8.99 -7.47 15.68
CA GLY A 207 -10.30 -8.06 15.44
C GLY A 207 -10.28 -9.56 15.20
N LEU A 208 -11.47 -10.13 14.99
CA LEU A 208 -11.63 -11.54 14.67
C LEU A 208 -10.88 -11.88 13.37
N GLY A 209 -10.04 -12.92 13.42
CA GLY A 209 -9.19 -13.34 12.30
C GLY A 209 -7.93 -12.51 12.08
N GLY A 210 -7.73 -11.46 12.86
CA GLY A 210 -6.49 -10.66 12.85
C GLY A 210 -5.31 -11.35 13.53
N SER A 211 -4.14 -10.70 13.48
CA SER A 211 -2.89 -11.22 14.03
C SER A 211 -2.85 -11.26 15.58
N GLY A 212 -3.66 -10.46 16.25
CA GLY A 212 -3.55 -10.13 17.66
C GLY A 212 -2.80 -8.82 17.92
N GLY A 213 -2.34 -8.16 16.87
CA GLY A 213 -1.83 -6.80 16.87
C GLY A 213 -0.53 -6.57 17.64
N ALA A 214 -0.33 -5.34 18.09
CA ALA A 214 0.85 -4.91 18.83
C ALA A 214 1.01 -5.65 20.17
N ALA A 215 -0.08 -6.03 20.82
CA ALA A 215 -0.04 -6.81 22.06
C ALA A 215 0.65 -8.16 21.90
N ARG A 216 0.69 -8.72 20.69
CA ARG A 216 1.43 -9.95 20.34
C ARG A 216 2.79 -9.69 19.68
N GLY A 217 3.23 -8.45 19.61
CA GLY A 217 4.46 -8.07 18.89
C GLY A 217 4.40 -8.33 17.39
N LEU A 218 3.17 -8.34 16.81
CA LEU A 218 2.95 -8.59 15.39
C LEU A 218 2.59 -7.31 14.61
N VAL A 219 2.55 -6.17 15.29
CA VAL A 219 2.48 -4.83 14.70
C VAL A 219 3.53 -3.97 15.37
N GLU A 220 4.46 -3.49 14.57
CA GLU A 220 5.59 -2.68 14.99
C GLU A 220 5.56 -1.34 14.24
N GLU A 221 6.13 -0.28 14.82
CA GLU A 221 6.30 1.01 14.15
C GLU A 221 7.72 1.53 14.28
N VAL A 222 8.16 2.23 13.24
CA VAL A 222 9.36 3.09 13.24
C VAL A 222 8.96 4.45 12.69
N VAL A 223 9.31 5.51 13.39
CA VAL A 223 9.06 6.90 12.97
C VAL A 223 10.38 7.50 12.53
N LEU A 224 10.44 7.98 11.29
CA LEU A 224 11.62 8.56 10.68
C LEU A 224 11.49 10.09 10.54
N PRO A 225 12.55 10.88 10.73
CA PRO A 225 12.49 12.34 10.70
C PRO A 225 12.39 12.90 9.26
N CYS A 226 11.38 12.48 8.51
CA CYS A 226 11.12 12.84 7.12
C CYS A 226 9.64 13.20 6.90
N GLY A 227 9.30 13.56 5.65
CA GLY A 227 7.93 13.77 5.19
C GLY A 227 7.27 12.46 4.76
N HIS A 228 6.23 12.60 3.92
CA HIS A 228 5.48 11.46 3.37
C HIS A 228 6.33 10.55 2.48
N MET A 229 7.33 11.09 1.81
CA MET A 229 8.15 10.35 0.84
C MET A 229 9.27 9.54 1.51
N VAL A 230 8.92 8.80 2.55
CA VAL A 230 9.83 8.04 3.43
C VAL A 230 10.93 7.30 2.68
N PRO A 231 10.64 6.44 1.66
CA PRO A 231 11.68 5.69 0.96
C PRO A 231 12.48 6.54 -0.03
N MET A 232 12.09 7.78 -0.26
CA MET A 232 12.79 8.70 -1.15
C MET A 232 13.65 9.70 -0.39
N GLU A 233 13.23 10.06 0.83
CA GLU A 233 13.95 11.01 1.70
C GLU A 233 15.03 10.31 2.54
N LEU A 234 14.71 9.15 3.13
CA LEU A 234 15.57 8.38 4.03
C LEU A 234 15.72 6.93 3.53
N VAL A 235 16.42 6.78 2.41
CA VAL A 235 16.60 5.50 1.70
C VAL A 235 17.27 4.45 2.59
N ARG A 236 18.37 4.81 3.27
CA ARG A 236 19.14 3.88 4.11
C ARG A 236 18.33 3.43 5.32
N GLU A 237 17.79 4.36 6.06
CA GLU A 237 17.03 4.11 7.30
C GLU A 237 15.79 3.26 7.01
N SER A 238 15.12 3.55 5.89
CA SER A 238 13.98 2.76 5.41
C SER A 238 14.40 1.32 5.06
N ALA A 239 15.55 1.17 4.40
CA ALA A 239 16.07 -0.15 4.01
C ALA A 239 16.52 -0.95 5.24
N GLU A 240 17.24 -0.34 6.18
CA GLU A 240 17.72 -0.99 7.40
C GLU A 240 16.56 -1.47 8.28
N ALA A 241 15.55 -0.63 8.51
CA ALA A 241 14.35 -1.02 9.26
C ALA A 241 13.57 -2.15 8.55
N SER A 242 13.47 -2.07 7.22
CA SER A 242 12.82 -3.10 6.42
C SER A 242 13.59 -4.43 6.48
N ALA A 243 14.90 -4.41 6.35
CA ALA A 243 15.75 -5.60 6.41
C ALA A 243 15.64 -6.30 7.77
N ALA A 244 15.72 -5.56 8.86
CA ALA A 244 15.58 -6.12 10.20
C ALA A 244 14.22 -6.82 10.41
N PHE A 245 13.15 -6.23 9.91
CA PHE A 245 11.83 -6.85 9.95
C PHE A 245 11.76 -8.11 9.07
N ILE A 246 12.32 -8.07 7.85
CA ILE A 246 12.35 -9.21 6.94
C ILE A 246 13.10 -10.38 7.57
N ASP A 247 14.30 -10.15 8.10
CA ASP A 247 15.12 -11.19 8.73
C ASP A 247 14.36 -11.90 9.87
N LYS A 248 13.66 -11.14 10.70
CA LYS A 248 12.80 -11.68 11.76
C LYS A 248 11.68 -12.56 11.17
N ARG A 249 11.00 -12.09 10.11
CA ARG A 249 9.90 -12.87 9.48
C ARG A 249 10.39 -14.12 8.78
N LEU A 250 11.54 -14.05 8.11
CA LEU A 250 12.16 -15.22 7.47
C LEU A 250 12.56 -16.29 8.50
N SER A 251 13.19 -15.88 9.58
CA SER A 251 13.56 -16.78 10.68
C SER A 251 12.34 -17.49 11.29
N ASP A 252 11.26 -16.73 11.55
CA ASP A 252 10.01 -17.30 12.04
C ASP A 252 9.37 -18.29 11.05
N TRP A 253 9.39 -17.95 9.76
CA TRP A 253 8.88 -18.81 8.69
C TRP A 253 9.68 -20.11 8.58
N GLU A 254 10.99 -20.02 8.52
CA GLU A 254 11.88 -21.20 8.44
C GLU A 254 11.68 -22.14 9.63
N SER A 255 11.56 -21.58 10.83
CA SER A 255 11.29 -22.34 12.04
C SER A 255 9.97 -23.09 11.97
N ARG A 256 8.89 -22.42 11.55
CA ARG A 256 7.56 -23.03 11.40
C ARG A 256 7.55 -24.11 10.32
N VAL A 257 8.09 -23.81 9.13
CA VAL A 257 8.10 -24.75 8.00
C VAL A 257 8.98 -25.97 8.31
N SER A 258 10.16 -25.79 8.89
CA SER A 258 11.03 -26.89 9.25
C SER A 258 10.44 -27.78 10.34
N THR A 259 9.74 -27.19 11.31
CA THR A 259 9.05 -27.93 12.37
C THR A 259 7.87 -28.73 11.80
N PHE A 260 7.05 -28.12 10.97
CA PHE A 260 5.94 -28.80 10.31
C PHE A 260 6.44 -29.93 9.40
N ARG A 261 7.45 -29.67 8.57
CA ARG A 261 8.02 -30.67 7.65
C ARG A 261 8.57 -31.88 8.42
N ARG A 262 9.38 -31.65 9.46
CA ARG A 262 9.93 -32.73 10.31
C ARG A 262 8.83 -33.54 11.01
N ALA A 263 7.77 -32.89 11.47
CA ALA A 263 6.63 -33.59 12.06
C ALA A 263 5.89 -34.43 11.01
N TRP A 264 5.61 -33.84 9.84
CA TRP A 264 4.89 -34.50 8.75
C TRP A 264 5.66 -35.68 8.15
N GLU A 265 6.99 -35.57 8.00
CA GLU A 265 7.85 -36.66 7.48
C GLU A 265 7.86 -37.89 8.39
N ARG A 266 7.62 -37.68 9.69
CA ARG A 266 7.53 -38.80 10.67
C ARG A 266 6.22 -39.56 10.62
N VAL A 267 5.18 -38.98 10.02
CA VAL A 267 3.87 -39.65 9.88
C VAL A 267 3.96 -40.69 8.78
N PRO A 268 3.67 -41.99 9.06
CA PRO A 268 3.65 -43.02 8.04
C PRO A 268 2.73 -42.69 6.87
N HIS A 269 3.10 -43.11 5.66
CA HIS A 269 2.35 -42.76 4.45
C HIS A 269 0.87 -43.14 4.54
N GLN A 270 0.54 -44.32 5.10
CA GLN A 270 -0.85 -44.74 5.27
C GLN A 270 -1.62 -43.84 6.21
N GLU A 271 -1.00 -43.36 7.28
CA GLU A 271 -1.64 -42.45 8.25
C GLU A 271 -1.88 -41.06 7.67
N ARG A 272 -1.10 -40.64 6.68
CA ARG A 272 -1.34 -39.35 5.95
C ARG A 272 -2.58 -39.38 5.07
N LEU A 273 -3.07 -40.57 4.75
CA LEU A 273 -4.21 -40.80 3.84
C LEU A 273 -5.50 -41.23 4.57
N SER A 274 -5.45 -41.35 5.90
CA SER A 274 -6.56 -41.82 6.71
C SER A 274 -6.77 -40.94 7.93
N VAL A 275 -7.94 -41.07 8.53
CA VAL A 275 -8.20 -40.51 9.86
C VAL A 275 -7.75 -41.51 10.92
N ASP A 276 -7.18 -40.99 12.02
CA ASP A 276 -6.72 -41.82 13.13
C ASP A 276 -7.81 -42.03 14.21
N GLN A 277 -7.54 -42.94 15.14
CA GLN A 277 -8.44 -43.19 16.26
C GLN A 277 -8.62 -41.96 17.19
N GLN A 278 -7.65 -41.04 17.21
CA GLN A 278 -7.78 -39.79 17.97
C GLN A 278 -8.82 -38.89 17.34
N TRP A 279 -8.82 -38.77 16.01
CA TRP A 279 -9.84 -38.05 15.25
C TRP A 279 -11.23 -38.60 15.53
N GLU A 280 -11.39 -39.93 15.41
CA GLU A 280 -12.69 -40.61 15.67
C GLU A 280 -13.18 -40.34 17.09
N ARG A 281 -12.31 -40.40 18.08
CA ARG A 281 -12.65 -40.09 19.47
C ARG A 281 -13.10 -38.65 19.66
N HIS A 282 -12.44 -37.70 19.03
CA HIS A 282 -12.80 -36.27 19.12
C HIS A 282 -14.14 -35.99 18.45
N ILE A 283 -14.39 -36.55 17.29
CA ILE A 283 -15.69 -36.42 16.59
C ILE A 283 -16.82 -37.03 17.43
N ASN A 284 -16.62 -38.24 17.98
CA ASN A 284 -17.63 -38.90 18.80
C ASN A 284 -17.82 -38.25 20.18
N GLY A 285 -16.77 -37.69 20.76
CA GLY A 285 -16.81 -37.00 22.07
C GLY A 285 -17.54 -35.66 22.04
N SER A 286 -17.59 -34.99 20.89
CA SER A 286 -18.32 -33.71 20.72
C SER A 286 -19.84 -33.87 20.79
N SER A 287 -20.36 -35.07 20.67
CA SER A 287 -21.80 -35.33 20.66
C SER A 287 -22.48 -35.34 22.05
N LYS A 288 -21.72 -35.19 23.15
CA LYS A 288 -22.26 -35.16 24.52
C LYS A 288 -22.58 -33.76 25.08
N GLY A 289 -22.43 -32.69 24.28
CA GLY A 289 -22.50 -31.32 24.79
C GLY A 289 -23.26 -30.27 23.98
N SER A 290 -24.04 -30.63 22.96
CA SER A 290 -24.86 -29.61 22.28
C SER A 290 -26.16 -30.25 21.76
N LYS A 291 -27.20 -30.16 22.55
CA LYS A 291 -28.57 -30.08 22.00
C LYS A 291 -28.73 -28.61 21.56
N LEU A 292 -28.67 -28.39 20.25
CA LEU A 292 -29.20 -27.19 19.61
C LEU A 292 -30.68 -27.08 19.84
#